data_93c57ae7e63e38e7beaa322951c5101a
#
_entry.id   93c57ae7e63e38e7beaa322951c5101a
#
_cell.length_a   1.000
_cell.length_b   1.000
_cell.length_c   1.000
_cell.angle_alpha   90.00
_cell.angle_beta   90.00
_cell.angle_gamma   90.00
#
_symmetry.space_group_name_H-M   'P 1'
#
loop_
_entity.id
_entity.type
_entity.pdbx_description
1 polymer ?
#
loop_
_entity_poly.entity_id
_entity_poly.type
_entity_poly.pdbx_seq_one_letter_code
_entity_poly.pdbx_strand_id
1 'polypeptide(L)'
;MSKRWYQENKRDPWRRDAKSKGYRARSAYKLKQIQEKFGIIRKGDCVLDIGCHPGGWTQVAVEEVGESGKVIGVDLLVTSPVEGATVLVGDITHDSTIEEITREIAGGPLNCVISDISPRLTGRYDTDQAISLELSTMALDVASDLLVPGGGFVTKVFQGAGIAVSYTHLTLPTTPYV
;
A
#
# COMPACT_ATOMS: atom_id res chain seq x y z
N MET A 1 -4.55 21.94 -10.55
CA MET A 1 -3.83 22.14 -9.26
C MET A 1 -3.39 23.58 -9.16
N SER A 2 -3.59 24.25 -8.00
CA SER A 2 -3.26 25.68 -7.84
C SER A 2 -1.75 25.90 -7.70
N LYS A 3 -1.27 27.06 -8.16
CA LYS A 3 0.13 27.47 -7.98
C LYS A 3 0.56 27.48 -6.49
N ARG A 4 -0.38 27.77 -5.59
CA ARG A 4 -0.17 27.77 -4.13
C ARG A 4 0.13 26.35 -3.61
N TRP A 5 -0.64 25.35 -4.01
CA TRP A 5 -0.42 23.94 -3.66
C TRP A 5 0.96 23.44 -4.10
N TYR A 6 1.39 23.83 -5.34
CA TYR A 6 2.72 23.48 -5.85
C TYR A 6 3.85 24.11 -5.03
N GLN A 7 3.69 25.36 -4.59
CA GLN A 7 4.67 26.08 -3.74
C GLN A 7 4.74 25.48 -2.34
N GLU A 8 3.62 25.16 -1.72
CA GLU A 8 3.54 24.54 -0.39
C GLU A 8 4.16 23.13 -0.40
N ASN A 9 3.88 22.31 -1.42
CA ASN A 9 4.48 21.00 -1.61
C ASN A 9 6.00 21.05 -1.83
N LYS A 10 6.50 22.09 -2.50
CA LYS A 10 7.93 22.27 -2.73
C LYS A 10 8.70 22.64 -1.47
N ARG A 11 8.02 23.24 -0.48
CA ARG A 11 8.58 23.68 0.81
C ARG A 11 8.45 22.64 1.92
N ASP A 12 7.80 21.52 1.67
CA ASP A 12 7.60 20.44 2.65
C ASP A 12 8.95 19.86 3.11
N PRO A 13 9.32 20.02 4.39
CA PRO A 13 10.59 19.51 4.92
C PRO A 13 10.73 18.00 4.78
N TRP A 14 9.63 17.26 5.00
CA TRP A 14 9.59 15.81 4.92
C TRP A 14 9.82 15.29 3.48
N ARG A 15 9.35 16.04 2.50
CA ARG A 15 9.59 15.70 1.10
C ARG A 15 11.05 15.90 0.72
N ARG A 16 11.69 16.96 1.23
CA ARG A 16 13.12 17.20 1.01
C ARG A 16 13.98 16.17 1.71
N ASP A 17 13.63 15.83 2.95
CA ASP A 17 14.32 14.79 3.71
C ASP A 17 14.17 13.42 3.07
N ALA A 18 12.97 13.03 2.64
CA ALA A 18 12.74 11.80 1.90
C ALA A 18 13.63 11.73 0.64
N LYS A 19 13.65 12.81 -0.15
CA LYS A 19 14.48 12.87 -1.36
C LYS A 19 15.99 12.79 -1.03
N SER A 20 16.45 13.42 0.05
CA SER A 20 17.86 13.37 0.47
C SER A 20 18.29 11.99 0.92
N LYS A 21 17.35 11.17 1.40
CA LYS A 21 17.56 9.78 1.81
C LYS A 21 17.23 8.75 0.71
N GLY A 22 16.96 9.22 -0.52
CA GLY A 22 16.69 8.36 -1.67
C GLY A 22 15.25 7.86 -1.79
N TYR A 23 14.33 8.28 -0.91
CA TYR A 23 12.93 7.88 -1.03
C TYR A 23 12.18 8.70 -2.09
N ARG A 24 11.35 8.02 -2.86
CA ARG A 24 10.55 8.61 -3.95
C ARG A 24 9.38 9.44 -3.44
N ALA A 25 8.88 9.14 -2.24
CA ALA A 25 7.76 9.84 -1.62
C ALA A 25 7.96 10.00 -0.11
N ARG A 26 7.42 11.08 0.45
CA ARG A 26 7.43 11.29 1.91
C ARG A 26 6.56 10.28 2.67
N SER A 27 5.64 9.62 1.97
CA SER A 27 4.81 8.57 2.55
C SER A 27 5.62 7.35 3.02
N ALA A 28 6.85 7.16 2.51
CA ALA A 28 7.78 6.15 3.00
C ALA A 28 7.96 6.20 4.53
N TYR A 29 8.02 7.41 5.11
CA TYR A 29 8.14 7.56 6.56
C TYR A 29 6.93 7.07 7.34
N LYS A 30 5.73 7.11 6.74
CA LYS A 30 4.54 6.56 7.40
C LYS A 30 4.65 5.05 7.55
N LEU A 31 5.08 4.36 6.49
CA LEU A 31 5.28 2.92 6.56
C LEU A 31 6.40 2.57 7.54
N LYS A 32 7.51 3.34 7.57
CA LYS A 32 8.57 3.13 8.57
C LYS A 32 8.07 3.27 10.00
N GLN A 33 7.28 4.28 10.30
CA GLN A 33 6.68 4.45 11.63
C GLN A 33 5.71 3.31 11.99
N ILE A 34 4.93 2.85 11.02
CA ILE A 34 4.04 1.70 11.20
C ILE A 34 4.87 0.44 11.48
N GLN A 35 5.92 0.23 10.68
CA GLN A 35 6.82 -0.91 10.83
C GLN A 35 7.53 -0.91 12.19
N GLU A 36 8.09 0.22 12.59
CA GLU A 36 8.73 0.39 13.90
C GLU A 36 7.77 0.06 15.07
N LYS A 37 6.51 0.46 14.94
CA LYS A 37 5.51 0.26 16.01
C LYS A 37 4.91 -1.14 16.02
N PHE A 38 4.66 -1.73 14.86
CA PHE A 38 3.84 -2.93 14.74
C PHE A 38 4.57 -4.15 14.16
N GLY A 39 5.71 -3.97 13.48
CA GLY A 39 6.49 -5.07 12.91
C GLY A 39 5.71 -5.93 11.93
N ILE A 40 4.94 -5.29 11.03
CA ILE A 40 4.01 -5.96 10.11
C ILE A 40 4.71 -6.71 8.99
N ILE A 41 5.90 -6.27 8.59
CA ILE A 41 6.74 -6.87 7.56
C ILE A 41 7.93 -7.52 8.25
N ARG A 42 8.24 -8.76 7.88
CA ARG A 42 9.36 -9.52 8.44
C ARG A 42 10.37 -9.87 7.35
N LYS A 43 11.59 -10.14 7.74
CA LYS A 43 12.62 -10.64 6.81
C LYS A 43 12.17 -11.93 6.16
N GLY A 44 12.29 -12.00 4.84
CA GLY A 44 11.88 -13.14 4.04
C GLY A 44 10.41 -13.15 3.62
N ASP A 45 9.60 -12.18 4.06
CA ASP A 45 8.20 -12.08 3.67
C ASP A 45 8.04 -11.80 2.16
N CYS A 46 6.92 -12.27 1.61
CA CYS A 46 6.37 -11.81 0.35
C CYS A 46 5.35 -10.71 0.64
N VAL A 47 5.57 -9.52 0.07
CA VAL A 47 4.76 -8.32 0.30
C VAL A 47 4.15 -7.83 -1.01
N LEU A 48 2.85 -7.52 -1.00
CA LEU A 48 2.15 -6.84 -2.09
C LEU A 48 1.88 -5.38 -1.69
N ASP A 49 2.34 -4.43 -2.54
CA ASP A 49 2.09 -2.99 -2.39
C ASP A 49 1.06 -2.54 -3.43
N ILE A 50 -0.16 -2.28 -2.99
CA ILE A 50 -1.29 -1.85 -3.84
C ILE A 50 -1.34 -0.32 -3.90
N GLY A 51 -1.33 0.22 -5.14
CA GLY A 51 -1.20 1.67 -5.35
C GLY A 51 0.23 2.13 -5.12
N CYS A 52 1.20 1.36 -5.64
CA CYS A 52 2.61 1.51 -5.34
C CYS A 52 3.25 2.80 -5.86
N HIS A 53 2.65 3.48 -6.86
CA HIS A 53 3.22 4.70 -7.43
C HIS A 53 3.39 5.82 -6.40
N PRO A 54 4.53 6.49 -6.32
CA PRO A 54 5.75 6.40 -7.13
C PRO A 54 6.80 5.39 -6.62
N GLY A 55 6.49 4.53 -5.65
CA GLY A 55 7.37 3.49 -5.15
C GLY A 55 7.95 3.74 -3.76
N GLY A 56 7.42 4.71 -3.01
CA GLY A 56 7.94 5.03 -1.67
C GLY A 56 7.71 3.94 -0.63
N TRP A 57 6.52 3.34 -0.61
CA TRP A 57 6.23 2.20 0.27
C TRP A 57 6.91 0.93 -0.22
N THR A 58 6.97 0.72 -1.54
CA THR A 58 7.72 -0.38 -2.15
C THR A 58 9.18 -0.40 -1.71
N GLN A 59 9.87 0.78 -1.71
CA GLN A 59 11.26 0.90 -1.24
C GLN A 59 11.41 0.45 0.22
N VAL A 60 10.52 0.91 1.10
CA VAL A 60 10.54 0.50 2.51
C VAL A 60 10.27 -0.99 2.66
N ALA A 61 9.31 -1.53 1.91
CA ALA A 61 9.03 -2.96 1.94
C ALA A 61 10.27 -3.79 1.53
N VAL A 62 10.98 -3.39 0.48
CA VAL A 62 12.25 -4.05 0.06
C VAL A 62 13.31 -4.00 1.18
N GLU A 63 13.48 -2.86 1.84
CA GLU A 63 14.40 -2.74 2.98
C GLU A 63 14.05 -3.70 4.12
N GLU A 64 12.75 -3.85 4.41
CA GLU A 64 12.27 -4.66 5.54
C GLU A 64 12.32 -6.16 5.25
N VAL A 65 11.93 -6.60 4.04
CA VAL A 65 11.96 -8.04 3.70
C VAL A 65 13.39 -8.56 3.50
N GLY A 66 14.31 -7.69 3.08
CA GLY A 66 15.71 -8.05 2.82
C GLY A 66 15.88 -8.97 1.60
N GLU A 67 17.10 -9.51 1.44
CA GLU A 67 17.50 -10.29 0.24
C GLU A 67 16.69 -11.58 0.03
N SER A 68 16.17 -12.18 1.10
CA SER A 68 15.38 -13.42 1.04
C SER A 68 13.89 -13.20 0.82
N GLY A 69 13.43 -11.96 0.90
CA GLY A 69 12.03 -11.62 0.71
C GLY A 69 11.69 -11.27 -0.73
N LYS A 70 10.40 -11.04 -0.98
CA LYS A 70 9.88 -10.63 -2.27
C LYS A 70 8.92 -9.45 -2.12
N VAL A 71 9.03 -8.47 -3.00
CA VAL A 71 8.10 -7.34 -3.03
C VAL A 71 7.50 -7.22 -4.44
N ILE A 72 6.17 -7.15 -4.48
CA ILE A 72 5.39 -6.95 -5.70
C ILE A 72 4.63 -5.64 -5.53
N GLY A 73 4.86 -4.68 -6.41
CA GLY A 73 4.08 -3.44 -6.47
C GLY A 73 3.11 -3.47 -7.64
N VAL A 74 1.89 -2.97 -7.46
CA VAL A 74 0.91 -2.80 -8.53
C VAL A 74 0.28 -1.42 -8.49
N ASP A 75 0.16 -0.77 -9.65
CA ASP A 75 -0.48 0.53 -9.80
C ASP A 75 -1.08 0.68 -11.20
N LEU A 76 -2.09 1.54 -11.33
CA LEU A 76 -2.63 1.96 -12.64
C LEU A 76 -1.60 2.78 -13.44
N LEU A 77 -0.71 3.45 -12.74
CA LEU A 77 0.32 4.30 -13.34
C LEU A 77 1.63 3.54 -13.51
N VAL A 78 2.28 3.76 -14.65
CA VAL A 78 3.64 3.27 -14.86
C VAL A 78 4.54 3.83 -13.76
N THR A 79 5.12 2.94 -12.98
CA THR A 79 6.07 3.29 -11.92
C THR A 79 7.48 2.94 -12.36
N SER A 80 8.43 3.84 -12.14
CA SER A 80 9.84 3.55 -12.42
C SER A 80 10.29 2.33 -11.63
N PRO A 81 11.15 1.45 -12.19
CA PRO A 81 11.61 0.25 -11.49
C PRO A 81 12.14 0.56 -10.09
N VAL A 82 11.74 -0.22 -9.11
CA VAL A 82 12.27 -0.21 -7.73
C VAL A 82 13.20 -1.39 -7.60
N GLU A 83 14.47 -1.12 -7.28
CA GLU A 83 15.45 -2.19 -7.09
C GLU A 83 15.00 -3.14 -5.98
N GLY A 84 15.04 -4.44 -6.25
CA GLY A 84 14.57 -5.47 -5.32
C GLY A 84 13.07 -5.74 -5.35
N ALA A 85 12.29 -5.07 -6.23
CA ALA A 85 10.85 -5.32 -6.37
C ALA A 85 10.44 -5.57 -7.82
N THR A 86 9.42 -6.39 -8.01
CA THR A 86 8.67 -6.51 -9.26
C THR A 86 7.56 -5.45 -9.26
N VAL A 87 7.46 -4.63 -10.31
CA VAL A 87 6.42 -3.60 -10.41
C VAL A 87 5.54 -3.88 -11.62
N LEU A 88 4.26 -4.05 -11.38
CA LEU A 88 3.22 -4.34 -12.36
C LEU A 88 2.39 -3.10 -12.65
N VAL A 89 1.90 -2.99 -13.87
CA VAL A 89 0.90 -1.98 -14.27
C VAL A 89 -0.42 -2.69 -14.45
N GLY A 90 -1.40 -2.41 -13.60
CA GLY A 90 -2.69 -3.09 -13.65
C GLY A 90 -3.71 -2.49 -12.70
N ASP A 91 -4.96 -2.83 -12.94
CA ASP A 91 -6.10 -2.52 -12.09
C ASP A 91 -6.44 -3.76 -11.25
N ILE A 92 -6.38 -3.63 -9.93
CA ILE A 92 -6.65 -4.72 -9.00
C ILE A 92 -8.10 -5.22 -9.04
N THR A 93 -8.99 -4.52 -9.72
CA THR A 93 -10.37 -4.95 -9.97
C THR A 93 -10.50 -5.91 -11.16
N HIS A 94 -9.42 -6.11 -11.93
CA HIS A 94 -9.39 -6.98 -13.09
C HIS A 94 -8.75 -8.33 -12.77
N ASP A 95 -9.42 -9.41 -13.12
CA ASP A 95 -8.92 -10.79 -12.92
C ASP A 95 -7.53 -11.01 -13.52
N SER A 96 -7.26 -10.42 -14.69
CA SER A 96 -5.95 -10.50 -15.34
C SER A 96 -4.81 -9.93 -14.49
N THR A 97 -5.07 -8.86 -13.74
CA THR A 97 -4.08 -8.29 -12.81
C THR A 97 -3.87 -9.20 -11.60
N ILE A 98 -4.95 -9.77 -11.07
CA ILE A 98 -4.88 -10.72 -9.95
C ILE A 98 -4.13 -11.99 -10.36
N GLU A 99 -4.37 -12.48 -11.57
CA GLU A 99 -3.62 -13.63 -12.13
C GLU A 99 -2.11 -13.31 -12.25
N GLU A 100 -1.76 -12.10 -12.69
CA GLU A 100 -0.37 -11.68 -12.81
C GLU A 100 0.30 -11.58 -11.43
N ILE A 101 -0.37 -10.95 -10.45
CA ILE A 101 0.09 -10.89 -9.04
C ILE A 101 0.29 -12.33 -8.51
N THR A 102 -0.69 -13.21 -8.71
CA THR A 102 -0.64 -14.61 -8.25
C THR A 102 0.52 -15.36 -8.89
N ARG A 103 0.77 -15.13 -10.16
CA ARG A 103 1.93 -15.70 -10.87
C ARG A 103 3.24 -15.21 -10.30
N GLU A 104 3.32 -13.93 -9.96
CA GLU A 104 4.51 -13.37 -9.30
C GLU A 104 4.70 -13.91 -7.88
N ILE A 105 3.65 -14.16 -7.13
CA ILE A 105 3.75 -14.86 -5.83
C ILE A 105 4.36 -16.26 -5.99
N ALA A 106 4.18 -16.88 -7.18
CA ALA A 106 4.79 -18.17 -7.55
C ALA A 106 4.47 -19.32 -6.58
N GLY A 107 3.24 -19.37 -6.04
CA GLY A 107 2.76 -20.41 -5.14
C GLY A 107 3.35 -20.37 -3.72
N GLY A 108 4.15 -19.36 -3.41
CA GLY A 108 4.59 -19.08 -2.04
C GLY A 108 3.50 -18.39 -1.20
N PRO A 109 3.75 -18.17 0.09
CA PRO A 109 2.83 -17.42 0.93
C PRO A 109 2.89 -15.92 0.61
N LEU A 110 1.75 -15.24 0.47
CA LEU A 110 1.68 -13.78 0.59
C LEU A 110 1.53 -13.42 2.07
N ASN A 111 2.56 -12.82 2.65
CA ASN A 111 2.64 -12.59 4.10
C ASN A 111 2.09 -11.22 4.51
N CYS A 112 2.20 -10.22 3.62
CA CYS A 112 1.76 -8.87 3.95
C CYS A 112 1.20 -8.16 2.72
N VAL A 113 0.11 -7.43 2.89
CA VAL A 113 -0.41 -6.48 1.91
C VAL A 113 -0.38 -5.08 2.51
N ILE A 114 0.23 -4.16 1.80
CA ILE A 114 0.30 -2.74 2.17
C ILE A 114 -0.35 -1.89 1.08
N SER A 115 -0.98 -0.76 1.45
CA SER A 115 -1.61 0.11 0.47
C SER A 115 -1.61 1.57 0.92
N ASP A 116 -0.93 2.43 0.17
CA ASP A 116 -1.04 3.91 0.29
C ASP A 116 -1.91 4.50 -0.83
N ILE A 117 -2.81 3.69 -1.40
CA ILE A 117 -3.68 4.10 -2.50
C ILE A 117 -4.48 5.36 -2.13
N SER A 118 -4.60 6.27 -3.07
CA SER A 118 -5.23 7.57 -2.83
C SER A 118 -6.10 7.99 -4.01
N PRO A 119 -7.29 8.52 -3.76
CA PRO A 119 -8.10 9.07 -4.84
C PRO A 119 -7.43 10.30 -5.47
N ARG A 120 -7.82 10.60 -6.71
CA ARG A 120 -7.58 11.93 -7.27
C ARG A 120 -8.48 12.91 -6.54
N LEU A 121 -7.86 13.84 -5.79
CA LEU A 121 -8.59 14.79 -4.97
C LEU A 121 -9.51 15.67 -5.84
N THR A 122 -10.80 15.64 -5.54
CA THR A 122 -11.83 16.52 -6.15
C THR A 122 -11.88 17.87 -5.45
N GLY A 123 -11.37 17.95 -4.22
CA GLY A 123 -11.48 19.10 -3.32
C GLY A 123 -12.79 19.10 -2.51
N ARG A 124 -13.66 18.09 -2.67
CA ARG A 124 -14.86 17.89 -1.87
C ARG A 124 -14.59 16.78 -0.87
N TYR A 125 -14.48 17.17 0.38
CA TYR A 125 -14.06 16.28 1.46
C TYR A 125 -14.86 14.97 1.53
N ASP A 126 -16.19 15.05 1.52
CA ASP A 126 -17.04 13.86 1.62
C ASP A 126 -16.87 12.91 0.42
N THR A 127 -16.71 13.47 -0.78
CA THR A 127 -16.46 12.70 -2.00
C THR A 127 -15.09 12.02 -1.95
N ASP A 128 -14.07 12.77 -1.58
CA ASP A 128 -12.69 12.26 -1.52
C ASP A 128 -12.56 11.18 -0.42
N GLN A 129 -13.29 11.34 0.69
CA GLN A 129 -13.35 10.35 1.76
C GLN A 129 -14.07 9.06 1.32
N ALA A 130 -15.24 9.19 0.65
CA ALA A 130 -15.99 8.03 0.17
C ALA A 130 -15.14 7.19 -0.81
N ILE A 131 -14.47 7.84 -1.77
CA ILE A 131 -13.58 7.16 -2.72
C ILE A 131 -12.38 6.53 -2.00
N SER A 132 -11.79 7.21 -1.01
CA SER A 132 -10.69 6.63 -0.23
C SER A 132 -11.12 5.36 0.52
N LEU A 133 -12.34 5.34 1.05
CA LEU A 133 -12.90 4.17 1.70
C LEU A 133 -13.12 3.02 0.71
N GLU A 134 -13.69 3.30 -0.46
CA GLU A 134 -13.88 2.32 -1.53
C GLU A 134 -12.55 1.68 -1.97
N LEU A 135 -11.54 2.51 -2.24
CA LEU A 135 -10.21 2.02 -2.63
C LEU A 135 -9.55 1.15 -1.54
N SER A 136 -9.72 1.53 -0.26
CA SER A 136 -9.18 0.72 0.84
C SER A 136 -9.93 -0.60 1.03
N THR A 137 -11.23 -0.63 0.72
CA THR A 137 -12.04 -1.86 0.72
C THR A 137 -11.60 -2.79 -0.39
N MET A 138 -11.38 -2.28 -1.61
CA MET A 138 -10.84 -3.08 -2.71
C MET A 138 -9.47 -3.71 -2.36
N ALA A 139 -8.59 -2.94 -1.72
CA ALA A 139 -7.30 -3.46 -1.28
C ALA A 139 -7.46 -4.55 -0.19
N LEU A 140 -8.46 -4.42 0.68
CA LEU A 140 -8.78 -5.44 1.68
C LEU A 140 -9.36 -6.71 1.05
N ASP A 141 -10.23 -6.59 0.05
CA ASP A 141 -10.79 -7.75 -0.67
C ASP A 141 -9.66 -8.57 -1.29
N VAL A 142 -8.73 -7.92 -2.00
CA VAL A 142 -7.53 -8.58 -2.54
C VAL A 142 -6.69 -9.22 -1.43
N ALA A 143 -6.52 -8.52 -0.30
CA ALA A 143 -5.78 -9.07 0.84
C ALA A 143 -6.48 -10.28 1.44
N SER A 144 -7.81 -10.27 1.54
CA SER A 144 -8.60 -11.39 2.08
C SER A 144 -8.51 -12.64 1.22
N ASP A 145 -8.38 -12.47 -0.09
CA ASP A 145 -8.29 -13.57 -1.05
C ASP A 145 -6.87 -14.16 -1.14
N LEU A 146 -5.84 -13.34 -0.97
CA LEU A 146 -4.46 -13.74 -1.28
C LEU A 146 -3.57 -13.93 -0.03
N LEU A 147 -3.88 -13.30 1.10
CA LEU A 147 -3.06 -13.42 2.31
C LEU A 147 -3.15 -14.81 2.93
N VAL A 148 -2.02 -15.27 3.41
CA VAL A 148 -2.01 -16.46 4.27
C VAL A 148 -2.64 -16.15 5.64
N PRO A 149 -3.21 -17.16 6.32
CA PRO A 149 -3.68 -16.99 7.70
C PRO A 149 -2.58 -16.40 8.60
N GLY A 150 -2.90 -15.34 9.32
CA GLY A 150 -1.94 -14.62 10.17
C GLY A 150 -1.07 -13.60 9.42
N GLY A 151 -1.31 -13.39 8.14
CA GLY A 151 -0.67 -12.34 7.35
C GLY A 151 -1.07 -10.93 7.79
N GLY A 152 -0.23 -9.94 7.46
CA GLY A 152 -0.44 -8.53 7.82
C GLY A 152 -1.17 -7.75 6.73
N PHE A 153 -2.10 -6.85 7.11
CA PHE A 153 -2.72 -5.88 6.21
C PHE A 153 -2.64 -4.47 6.75
N VAL A 154 -2.19 -3.53 5.93
CA VAL A 154 -2.18 -2.10 6.26
C VAL A 154 -2.64 -1.29 5.06
N THR A 155 -3.63 -0.44 5.26
CA THR A 155 -4.10 0.51 4.25
C THR A 155 -4.28 1.89 4.83
N LYS A 156 -4.13 2.91 3.97
CA LYS A 156 -4.45 4.28 4.30
C LYS A 156 -5.91 4.59 3.96
N VAL A 157 -6.62 5.19 4.91
CA VAL A 157 -7.98 5.71 4.72
C VAL A 157 -8.04 7.17 5.13
N PHE A 158 -8.81 7.99 4.43
CA PHE A 158 -9.08 9.35 4.86
C PHE A 158 -10.05 9.35 6.04
N GLN A 159 -9.76 10.13 7.08
CA GLN A 159 -10.66 10.24 8.24
C GLN A 159 -12.02 10.76 7.80
N GLY A 160 -13.09 10.27 8.45
CA GLY A 160 -14.47 10.70 8.18
C GLY A 160 -15.49 9.78 8.84
N ALA A 161 -16.77 10.12 8.70
CA ALA A 161 -17.88 9.43 9.38
C ALA A 161 -18.03 7.93 9.01
N GLY A 162 -17.61 7.53 7.81
CA GLY A 162 -17.71 6.15 7.33
C GLY A 162 -16.68 5.18 7.90
N ILE A 163 -15.58 5.67 8.48
CA ILE A 163 -14.48 4.80 8.97
C ILE A 163 -14.94 3.87 10.08
N ALA A 164 -15.67 4.38 11.07
CA ALA A 164 -16.13 3.57 12.20
C ALA A 164 -17.03 2.41 11.74
N VAL A 165 -17.88 2.64 10.75
CA VAL A 165 -18.77 1.62 10.18
C VAL A 165 -17.94 0.57 9.41
N SER A 166 -16.94 0.99 8.65
CA SER A 166 -16.07 0.09 7.90
C SER A 166 -15.31 -0.87 8.83
N TYR A 167 -14.71 -0.38 9.92
CA TYR A 167 -13.99 -1.22 10.88
C TYR A 167 -14.88 -2.23 11.59
N THR A 168 -16.15 -1.95 11.80
CA THR A 168 -17.09 -2.88 12.46
C THR A 168 -17.58 -4.00 11.53
N HIS A 169 -17.49 -3.83 10.22
CA HIS A 169 -17.90 -4.83 9.23
C HIS A 169 -16.74 -5.65 8.66
N LEU A 170 -15.49 -5.29 8.99
CA LEU A 170 -14.29 -6.02 8.59
C LEU A 170 -14.06 -7.19 9.54
N THR A 171 -14.74 -8.30 9.32
CA THR A 171 -14.33 -9.57 9.89
C THR A 171 -13.30 -10.21 8.97
N LEU A 172 -12.03 -10.02 9.28
CA LEU A 172 -10.98 -10.89 8.74
C LEU A 172 -11.32 -12.33 9.17
N PRO A 173 -11.11 -13.34 8.31
CA PRO A 173 -11.25 -14.72 8.73
C PRO A 173 -10.24 -14.97 9.86
N THR A 174 -10.71 -14.80 11.10
CA THR A 174 -9.94 -15.17 12.27
C THR A 174 -9.90 -16.68 12.30
N THR A 175 -8.71 -17.27 12.31
CA THR A 175 -8.55 -18.66 12.73
C THR A 175 -9.30 -18.83 14.05
N PRO A 176 -10.22 -19.80 14.18
CA PRO A 176 -10.88 -20.04 15.45
C PRO A 176 -9.80 -20.34 16.47
N TYR A 177 -9.80 -19.59 17.56
CA TYR A 177 -9.02 -19.95 18.74
C TYR A 177 -9.52 -21.30 19.23
N VAL A 178 -8.66 -22.30 19.18
CA VAL A 178 -8.85 -23.58 19.87
C VAL A 178 -8.32 -23.44 21.28
#